data_edaf8209a80f78fabb47730d31478bb3
#
_entry.id   edaf8209a80f78fabb47730d31478bb3
#
_cell.length_a   1.000
_cell.length_b   1.000
_cell.length_c   1.000
_cell.angle_alpha   90.00
_cell.angle_beta   90.00
_cell.angle_gamma   90.00
#
_symmetry.space_group_name_H-M   'P 1'
#
loop_
_entity.id
_entity.type
_entity.pdbx_description
1 polymer ?
#
loop_
_entity_poly.entity_id
_entity_poly.type
_entity_poly.pdbx_seq_one_letter_code
_entity_poly.pdbx_strand_id
1 'polypeptide(L)'
;HKYDIYDYFEIDPQFGSKHDLQELVDEAHRRGMRIVLDAVFNHCSEKLPQFADVKEKGRRSAYFDWFLIDGDKPDPAKCNYQCFGFCNYMPKFNTSNPQVQEYLREIAVYWVKNFDIDGWRLDVSDEVSHDFWRVLRKAVKAVKPDCAIIGENWHDAHPFLCGDQYDGIMNYALTKACLDYFAYGNFGAKEFADKLNALYMRNSDQANRMMMNLLDSHDTHRFYSLSNKNTDALICGLSVIFMHPGAAGVYYGTEIPLVG
;
A
#
# COMPACT_ATOMS: atom_id res chain seq x y z
N HIS A 1 6.82 4.69 -15.03
CA HIS A 1 6.02 3.93 -14.05
C HIS A 1 5.87 4.76 -12.78
N LYS A 2 4.79 4.61 -12.03
CA LYS A 2 4.54 5.47 -10.85
C LYS A 2 5.05 4.87 -9.55
N TYR A 3 5.41 3.60 -9.56
CA TYR A 3 5.97 2.88 -8.40
C TYR A 3 7.50 2.72 -8.44
N ASP A 4 8.21 3.27 -9.43
CA ASP A 4 9.67 3.38 -9.47
C ASP A 4 10.14 4.78 -9.09
N ILE A 5 10.06 5.11 -7.79
CA ILE A 5 10.34 6.46 -7.27
C ILE A 5 11.84 6.70 -7.23
N TYR A 6 12.29 7.81 -7.82
CA TYR A 6 13.68 8.26 -7.79
C TYR A 6 13.92 9.52 -6.94
N ASP A 7 12.85 10.25 -6.60
CA ASP A 7 12.87 11.36 -5.65
C ASP A 7 11.63 11.29 -4.75
N TYR A 8 11.85 10.98 -3.48
CA TYR A 8 10.77 10.80 -2.50
C TYR A 8 10.29 12.11 -1.89
N PHE A 9 10.95 13.23 -2.19
CA PHE A 9 10.59 14.54 -1.65
C PHE A 9 9.97 15.47 -2.68
N GLU A 10 9.75 15.00 -3.92
CA GLU A 10 9.14 15.76 -5.00
C GLU A 10 7.83 15.14 -5.49
N ILE A 11 7.01 15.96 -6.15
CA ILE A 11 5.80 15.53 -6.86
C ILE A 11 6.16 15.33 -8.33
N ASP A 12 5.63 14.26 -8.95
CA ASP A 12 5.75 14.08 -10.40
C ASP A 12 5.08 15.26 -11.13
N PRO A 13 5.82 15.99 -11.98
CA PRO A 13 5.28 17.16 -12.67
C PRO A 13 4.01 16.92 -13.50
N GLN A 14 3.71 15.66 -13.83
CA GLN A 14 2.44 15.31 -14.48
C GLN A 14 1.21 15.53 -13.59
N PHE A 15 1.39 15.54 -12.27
CA PHE A 15 0.32 15.77 -11.29
C PHE A 15 0.33 17.19 -10.70
N GLY A 16 1.37 17.97 -10.99
CA GLY A 16 1.52 19.32 -10.48
C GLY A 16 2.75 19.49 -9.59
N SER A 17 2.69 20.47 -8.72
CA SER A 17 3.74 20.86 -7.78
C SER A 17 3.38 20.57 -6.34
N LYS A 18 4.29 20.80 -5.42
CA LYS A 18 4.02 20.78 -3.97
C LYS A 18 2.95 21.80 -3.57
N HIS A 19 2.87 22.92 -4.27
CA HIS A 19 1.83 23.92 -4.04
C HIS A 19 0.44 23.35 -4.40
N ASP A 20 0.33 22.69 -5.56
CA ASP A 20 -0.94 22.06 -5.98
C ASP A 20 -1.38 20.96 -5.03
N LEU A 21 -0.43 20.17 -4.48
CA LEU A 21 -0.75 19.20 -3.43
C LEU A 21 -1.26 19.89 -2.16
N GLN A 22 -0.63 21.00 -1.73
CA GLN A 22 -1.11 21.74 -0.55
C GLN A 22 -2.52 22.27 -0.77
N GLU A 23 -2.79 22.86 -1.93
CA GLU A 23 -4.14 23.32 -2.27
C GLU A 23 -5.17 22.19 -2.27
N LEU A 24 -4.78 21.00 -2.80
CA LEU A 24 -5.62 19.81 -2.76
C LEU A 24 -5.94 19.37 -1.33
N VAL A 25 -4.93 19.30 -0.45
CA VAL A 25 -5.11 18.90 0.95
C VAL A 25 -6.00 19.92 1.68
N ASP A 26 -5.71 21.20 1.53
CA ASP A 26 -6.48 22.28 2.19
C ASP A 26 -7.96 22.25 1.75
N GLU A 27 -8.21 22.08 0.45
CA GLU A 27 -9.57 22.03 -0.10
C GLU A 27 -10.30 20.74 0.32
N ALA A 28 -9.60 19.60 0.39
CA ALA A 28 -10.14 18.34 0.90
C ALA A 28 -10.56 18.51 2.38
N HIS A 29 -9.69 19.07 3.21
CA HIS A 29 -9.96 19.30 4.63
C HIS A 29 -11.14 20.27 4.82
N ARG A 30 -11.22 21.34 4.02
CA ARG A 30 -12.35 22.28 4.06
C ARG A 30 -13.70 21.61 3.77
N ARG A 31 -13.68 20.50 3.01
CA ARG A 31 -14.87 19.67 2.69
C ARG A 31 -15.05 18.49 3.65
N GLY A 32 -14.24 18.36 4.69
CA GLY A 32 -14.28 17.24 5.63
C GLY A 32 -13.75 15.92 5.05
N MET A 33 -12.99 15.98 3.93
CA MET A 33 -12.32 14.84 3.32
C MET A 33 -10.89 14.73 3.82
N ARG A 34 -10.33 13.52 3.78
CA ARG A 34 -8.96 13.22 4.19
C ARG A 34 -8.13 12.74 3.00
N ILE A 35 -6.84 13.03 3.01
CA ILE A 35 -5.89 12.64 1.96
C ILE A 35 -4.96 11.55 2.49
N VAL A 36 -4.93 10.42 1.79
CA VAL A 36 -4.00 9.31 2.03
C VAL A 36 -3.07 9.21 0.83
N LEU A 37 -1.77 9.26 1.06
CA LEU A 37 -0.76 9.07 0.01
C LEU A 37 -0.26 7.62 -0.02
N ASP A 38 0.31 7.23 -1.16
CA ASP A 38 0.92 5.92 -1.36
C ASP A 38 2.40 5.95 -0.97
N ALA A 39 2.83 5.00 -0.14
CA ALA A 39 4.19 4.89 0.39
C ALA A 39 4.90 3.67 -0.23
N VAL A 40 5.73 3.90 -1.24
CA VAL A 40 6.52 2.86 -1.89
C VAL A 40 7.87 2.71 -1.15
N PHE A 41 7.87 1.91 -0.07
CA PHE A 41 9.03 1.75 0.81
C PHE A 41 9.71 0.38 0.71
N ASN A 42 9.14 -0.54 -0.06
CA ASN A 42 9.77 -1.83 -0.34
C ASN A 42 10.92 -1.72 -1.35
N HIS A 43 10.78 -0.87 -2.35
CA HIS A 43 11.70 -0.72 -3.48
C HIS A 43 11.76 0.73 -3.95
N CYS A 44 12.67 1.03 -4.85
CA CYS A 44 12.81 2.35 -5.46
C CYS A 44 13.11 2.23 -6.96
N SER A 45 13.28 3.34 -7.64
CA SER A 45 13.82 3.36 -9.01
C SER A 45 15.32 3.05 -9.03
N GLU A 46 15.79 2.41 -10.08
CA GLU A 46 17.24 2.33 -10.38
C GLU A 46 17.91 3.70 -10.56
N LYS A 47 17.11 4.75 -10.74
CA LYS A 47 17.56 6.15 -10.87
C LYS A 47 17.69 6.88 -9.55
N LEU A 48 17.26 6.24 -8.44
CA LEU A 48 17.47 6.83 -7.10
C LEU A 48 18.96 7.14 -6.91
N PRO A 49 19.36 8.36 -6.46
CA PRO A 49 20.76 8.76 -6.37
C PRO A 49 21.62 7.77 -5.59
N GLN A 50 21.09 7.19 -4.50
CA GLN A 50 21.79 6.20 -3.69
C GLN A 50 22.06 4.90 -4.46
N PHE A 51 21.09 4.39 -5.26
CA PHE A 51 21.32 3.22 -6.08
C PHE A 51 22.24 3.51 -7.27
N ALA A 52 22.12 4.69 -7.86
CA ALA A 52 23.02 5.12 -8.92
C ALA A 52 24.48 5.16 -8.44
N ASP A 53 24.73 5.65 -7.22
CA ASP A 53 26.06 5.62 -6.60
C ASP A 53 26.57 4.17 -6.39
N VAL A 54 25.69 3.27 -5.96
CA VAL A 54 26.02 1.84 -5.83
C VAL A 54 26.32 1.20 -7.19
N LYS A 55 25.57 1.55 -8.24
CA LYS A 55 25.87 1.09 -9.62
C LYS A 55 27.23 1.57 -10.11
N GLU A 56 27.66 2.76 -9.71
CA GLU A 56 28.97 3.31 -10.09
C GLU A 56 30.10 2.69 -9.27
N LYS A 57 29.99 2.72 -7.93
CA LYS A 57 31.10 2.45 -6.99
C LYS A 57 31.14 1.02 -6.42
N GLY A 58 30.02 0.25 -6.57
CA GLY A 58 29.88 -1.06 -5.94
C GLY A 58 30.05 -1.00 -4.43
N ARG A 59 30.80 -1.94 -3.83
CA ARG A 59 31.07 -1.98 -2.38
C ARG A 59 31.76 -0.75 -1.79
N ARG A 60 32.30 0.15 -2.61
CA ARG A 60 32.89 1.41 -2.14
C ARG A 60 31.82 2.51 -1.93
N SER A 61 30.60 2.26 -2.34
CA SER A 61 29.49 3.17 -2.05
C SER A 61 29.11 3.11 -0.58
N ALA A 62 28.84 4.26 0.03
CA ALA A 62 28.29 4.35 1.38
C ALA A 62 26.86 3.77 1.47
N TYR A 63 26.20 3.59 0.34
CA TYR A 63 24.83 3.07 0.21
C TYR A 63 24.78 1.60 -0.19
N PHE A 64 25.93 0.88 -0.27
CA PHE A 64 25.93 -0.49 -0.77
C PHE A 64 25.00 -1.40 0.04
N ASP A 65 25.04 -1.30 1.37
CA ASP A 65 24.22 -2.12 2.29
C ASP A 65 22.75 -1.65 2.39
N TRP A 66 22.38 -0.58 1.66
CA TRP A 66 20.98 -0.17 1.51
C TRP A 66 20.18 -1.11 0.63
N PHE A 67 20.87 -1.93 -0.15
CA PHE A 67 20.30 -2.87 -1.11
C PHE A 67 20.82 -4.28 -0.86
N LEU A 68 20.07 -5.28 -1.30
CA LEU A 68 20.40 -6.68 -1.11
C LEU A 68 21.08 -7.20 -2.38
N ILE A 69 22.42 -7.14 -2.42
CA ILE A 69 23.23 -7.42 -3.61
C ILE A 69 24.14 -8.62 -3.33
N ASP A 70 24.15 -9.60 -4.22
CA ASP A 70 25.12 -10.69 -4.23
C ASP A 70 26.32 -10.32 -5.11
N GLY A 71 27.52 -10.32 -4.50
CA GLY A 71 28.78 -9.90 -5.14
C GLY A 71 29.18 -8.46 -4.81
N ASP A 72 29.98 -7.84 -5.66
CA ASP A 72 30.63 -6.54 -5.37
C ASP A 72 29.94 -5.34 -6.03
N LYS A 73 29.04 -5.60 -6.97
CA LYS A 73 28.35 -4.55 -7.72
C LYS A 73 27.05 -5.11 -8.31
N PRO A 74 25.96 -4.30 -8.37
CA PRO A 74 24.73 -4.74 -9.02
C PRO A 74 24.94 -4.91 -10.53
N ASP A 75 24.44 -6.03 -11.06
CA ASP A 75 24.48 -6.37 -12.48
C ASP A 75 23.09 -6.84 -12.91
N PRO A 76 22.31 -5.97 -13.62
CA PRO A 76 20.96 -6.31 -14.07
C PRO A 76 20.91 -7.56 -14.98
N ALA A 77 21.98 -7.83 -15.74
CA ALA A 77 22.02 -9.00 -16.62
C ALA A 77 22.15 -10.31 -15.86
N LYS A 78 22.76 -10.27 -14.66
CA LYS A 78 22.90 -11.42 -13.77
C LYS A 78 21.79 -11.54 -12.74
N CYS A 79 20.94 -10.52 -12.64
CA CYS A 79 19.91 -10.44 -11.58
C CYS A 79 20.48 -10.69 -10.17
N ASN A 80 21.67 -10.13 -9.86
CA ASN A 80 22.40 -10.40 -8.63
C ASN A 80 22.02 -9.44 -7.48
N TYR A 81 20.88 -8.81 -7.54
CA TYR A 81 20.31 -8.03 -6.45
C TYR A 81 18.80 -8.25 -6.38
N GLN A 82 18.24 -8.08 -5.19
CA GLN A 82 16.81 -8.19 -5.02
C GLN A 82 16.08 -6.99 -5.63
N CYS A 83 14.95 -7.25 -6.26
CA CYS A 83 14.08 -6.27 -6.88
C CYS A 83 12.61 -6.63 -6.63
N PHE A 84 11.71 -5.70 -6.88
CA PHE A 84 10.28 -5.96 -6.84
C PHE A 84 9.90 -6.92 -7.99
N GLY A 85 9.37 -8.07 -7.64
CA GLY A 85 9.04 -9.13 -8.61
C GLY A 85 10.23 -9.44 -9.51
N PHE A 86 10.05 -9.32 -10.82
CA PHE A 86 11.10 -9.50 -11.84
C PHE A 86 11.58 -8.19 -12.46
N CYS A 87 11.29 -7.04 -11.81
CA CYS A 87 11.56 -5.70 -12.33
C CYS A 87 12.95 -5.22 -11.87
N ASN A 88 14.01 -5.55 -12.62
CA ASN A 88 15.39 -5.18 -12.27
C ASN A 88 15.64 -3.66 -12.18
N TYR A 89 14.76 -2.83 -12.73
CA TYR A 89 14.78 -1.36 -12.58
C TYR A 89 14.11 -0.87 -11.28
N MET A 90 13.60 -1.79 -10.45
CA MET A 90 13.02 -1.52 -9.14
C MET A 90 13.79 -2.26 -8.02
N PRO A 91 15.02 -1.83 -7.70
CA PRO A 91 15.83 -2.45 -6.65
C PRO A 91 15.15 -2.36 -5.29
N LYS A 92 15.18 -3.45 -4.55
CA LYS A 92 14.58 -3.57 -3.23
C LYS A 92 15.48 -2.97 -2.16
N PHE A 93 14.89 -2.18 -1.26
CA PHE A 93 15.59 -1.68 -0.07
C PHE A 93 15.85 -2.81 0.94
N ASN A 94 17.00 -2.74 1.58
CA ASN A 94 17.28 -3.49 2.80
C ASN A 94 16.64 -2.76 4.00
N THR A 95 15.36 -2.98 4.23
CA THR A 95 14.59 -2.31 5.28
C THR A 95 14.96 -2.74 6.71
N SER A 96 15.91 -3.67 6.86
CA SER A 96 16.55 -3.98 8.14
C SER A 96 17.78 -3.10 8.41
N ASN A 97 18.29 -2.38 7.41
CA ASN A 97 19.42 -1.46 7.57
C ASN A 97 18.97 -0.18 8.29
N PRO A 98 19.63 0.23 9.41
CA PRO A 98 19.22 1.41 10.17
C PRO A 98 19.24 2.72 9.38
N GLN A 99 20.16 2.87 8.42
CA GLN A 99 20.23 4.08 7.57
C GLN A 99 19.05 4.14 6.61
N VAL A 100 18.63 3.00 6.06
CA VAL A 100 17.44 2.89 5.22
C VAL A 100 16.19 3.20 6.04
N GLN A 101 16.09 2.64 7.24
CA GLN A 101 14.96 2.92 8.15
C GLN A 101 14.87 4.42 8.47
N GLU A 102 16.00 5.08 8.73
CA GLU A 102 16.02 6.52 9.00
C GLU A 102 15.59 7.33 7.77
N TYR A 103 16.13 7.01 6.60
CA TYR A 103 15.77 7.69 5.36
C TYR A 103 14.27 7.57 5.03
N LEU A 104 13.72 6.35 5.10
CA LEU A 104 12.29 6.13 4.84
C LEU A 104 11.39 6.74 5.93
N ARG A 105 11.85 6.75 7.19
CA ARG A 105 11.18 7.45 8.29
C ARG A 105 11.10 8.95 8.04
N GLU A 106 12.20 9.56 7.58
CA GLU A 106 12.23 11.00 7.25
C GLU A 106 11.23 11.33 6.14
N ILE A 107 11.14 10.50 5.08
CA ILE A 107 10.16 10.66 4.02
C ILE A 107 8.74 10.63 4.58
N ALA A 108 8.42 9.58 5.37
CA ALA A 108 7.08 9.41 5.92
C ALA A 108 6.65 10.60 6.81
N VAL A 109 7.57 11.10 7.62
CA VAL A 109 7.34 12.25 8.50
C VAL A 109 7.24 13.56 7.70
N TYR A 110 8.07 13.71 6.65
CA TYR A 110 8.10 14.93 5.84
C TYR A 110 6.73 15.29 5.26
N TRP A 111 6.06 14.35 4.62
CA TRP A 111 4.76 14.59 3.99
C TRP A 111 3.65 14.85 5.02
N VAL A 112 3.65 14.12 6.13
CA VAL A 112 2.69 14.34 7.22
C VAL A 112 2.87 15.73 7.85
N LYS A 113 4.13 16.12 8.11
CA LYS A 113 4.44 17.37 8.82
C LYS A 113 4.26 18.61 7.96
N ASN A 114 4.63 18.54 6.68
CA ASN A 114 4.68 19.72 5.81
C ASN A 114 3.42 19.91 4.97
N PHE A 115 2.65 18.84 4.72
CA PHE A 115 1.46 18.89 3.88
C PHE A 115 0.18 18.45 4.61
N ASP A 116 0.30 18.08 5.88
CA ASP A 116 -0.82 17.66 6.74
C ASP A 116 -1.66 16.50 6.16
N ILE A 117 -1.04 15.59 5.40
CA ILE A 117 -1.73 14.39 4.90
C ILE A 117 -2.27 13.56 6.06
N ASP A 118 -3.34 12.80 5.82
CA ASP A 118 -4.10 12.09 6.86
C ASP A 118 -3.77 10.60 6.94
N GLY A 119 -2.96 10.09 6.05
CA GLY A 119 -2.60 8.67 6.07
C GLY A 119 -1.62 8.26 5.01
N TRP A 120 -1.15 7.03 5.20
CA TRP A 120 -0.31 6.29 4.28
C TRP A 120 -0.96 4.97 3.88
N ARG A 121 -1.06 4.70 2.59
CA ARG A 121 -1.22 3.35 2.03
C ARG A 121 0.17 2.80 1.78
N LEU A 122 0.50 1.69 2.40
CA LEU A 122 1.83 1.09 2.33
C LEU A 122 1.88 0.06 1.21
N ASP A 123 2.58 0.38 0.13
CA ASP A 123 2.79 -0.48 -1.03
C ASP A 123 3.65 -1.70 -0.67
N VAL A 124 3.24 -2.90 -1.14
CA VAL A 124 3.96 -4.18 -0.92
C VAL A 124 4.40 -4.36 0.54
N SER A 125 3.51 -4.05 1.47
CA SER A 125 3.87 -3.89 2.88
C SER A 125 4.28 -5.18 3.58
N ASP A 126 3.88 -6.34 3.08
CA ASP A 126 4.22 -7.66 3.63
C ASP A 126 5.64 -8.14 3.28
N GLU A 127 6.34 -7.45 2.37
CA GLU A 127 7.74 -7.72 2.04
C GLU A 127 8.76 -6.83 2.78
N VAL A 128 8.28 -5.93 3.61
CA VAL A 128 9.08 -4.95 4.36
C VAL A 128 9.26 -5.41 5.80
N SER A 129 10.40 -5.08 6.42
CA SER A 129 10.73 -5.45 7.79
C SER A 129 9.69 -4.99 8.81
N HIS A 130 9.24 -5.88 9.69
CA HIS A 130 8.36 -5.56 10.81
C HIS A 130 8.95 -4.46 11.72
N ASP A 131 10.26 -4.47 11.94
CA ASP A 131 10.92 -3.48 12.79
C ASP A 131 10.86 -2.09 12.17
N PHE A 132 10.99 -1.99 10.83
CA PHE A 132 10.80 -0.72 10.15
C PHE A 132 9.37 -0.20 10.30
N TRP A 133 8.35 -1.04 10.19
CA TRP A 133 6.96 -0.62 10.38
C TRP A 133 6.70 -0.08 11.80
N ARG A 134 7.35 -0.66 12.82
CA ARG A 134 7.28 -0.15 14.19
C ARG A 134 7.94 1.23 14.33
N VAL A 135 9.08 1.40 13.66
CA VAL A 135 9.79 2.70 13.60
C VAL A 135 8.92 3.74 12.90
N LEU A 136 8.38 3.41 11.73
CA LEU A 136 7.51 4.30 10.95
C LEU A 136 6.26 4.69 11.75
N ARG A 137 5.53 3.71 12.29
CA ARG A 137 4.34 3.99 13.11
C ARG A 137 4.64 4.96 14.24
N LYS A 138 5.68 4.68 15.02
CA LYS A 138 6.06 5.53 16.16
C LYS A 138 6.34 6.96 15.70
N ALA A 139 7.06 7.14 14.60
CA ALA A 139 7.43 8.45 14.08
C ALA A 139 6.21 9.22 13.52
N VAL A 140 5.40 8.58 12.70
CA VAL A 140 4.21 9.19 12.08
C VAL A 140 3.18 9.57 13.16
N LYS A 141 2.88 8.65 14.10
CA LYS A 141 1.92 8.90 15.17
C LYS A 141 2.39 9.95 16.18
N ALA A 142 3.70 10.17 16.32
CA ALA A 142 4.23 11.26 17.14
C ALA A 142 3.96 12.64 16.52
N VAL A 143 3.86 12.75 15.20
CA VAL A 143 3.56 13.99 14.49
C VAL A 143 2.03 14.20 14.37
N LYS A 144 1.31 13.18 13.96
CA LYS A 144 -0.15 13.20 13.74
C LYS A 144 -0.75 11.89 14.26
N PRO A 145 -1.27 11.87 15.51
CA PRO A 145 -1.74 10.63 16.15
C PRO A 145 -2.86 9.91 15.40
N ASP A 146 -3.69 10.63 14.66
CA ASP A 146 -4.80 10.11 13.86
C ASP A 146 -4.45 9.82 12.39
N CYS A 147 -3.18 10.04 11.97
CA CYS A 147 -2.72 9.67 10.63
C CYS A 147 -2.87 8.15 10.42
N ALA A 148 -3.70 7.76 9.46
CA ALA A 148 -3.99 6.34 9.18
C ALA A 148 -2.77 5.64 8.55
N ILE A 149 -2.56 4.37 8.92
CA ILE A 149 -1.51 3.51 8.34
C ILE A 149 -2.19 2.23 7.83
N ILE A 150 -2.38 2.14 6.52
CA ILE A 150 -3.11 1.07 5.84
C ILE A 150 -2.14 0.27 4.98
N GLY A 151 -1.91 -1.00 5.33
CA GLY A 151 -1.02 -1.87 4.56
C GLY A 151 -1.69 -2.46 3.32
N GLU A 152 -0.99 -2.50 2.19
CA GLU A 152 -1.31 -3.45 1.15
C GLU A 152 -0.73 -4.80 1.55
N ASN A 153 -1.59 -5.78 1.77
CA ASN A 153 -1.19 -7.12 2.16
C ASN A 153 -2.15 -8.13 1.50
N TRP A 154 -1.58 -9.05 0.72
CA TRP A 154 -2.33 -10.06 -0.02
C TRP A 154 -2.49 -11.38 0.74
N HIS A 155 -1.77 -11.53 1.84
CA HIS A 155 -1.69 -12.77 2.64
C HIS A 155 -2.30 -12.58 4.04
N ASP A 156 -1.85 -13.38 5.01
CA ASP A 156 -2.27 -13.24 6.40
C ASP A 156 -1.60 -12.01 7.04
N ALA A 157 -2.40 -10.97 7.27
CA ALA A 157 -1.92 -9.72 7.83
C ALA A 157 -1.96 -9.68 9.37
N HIS A 158 -2.44 -10.72 10.04
CA HIS A 158 -2.56 -10.70 11.50
C HIS A 158 -1.29 -10.27 12.23
N PRO A 159 -0.06 -10.72 11.86
CA PRO A 159 1.17 -10.29 12.51
C PRO A 159 1.46 -8.79 12.43
N PHE A 160 0.89 -8.09 11.46
CA PHE A 160 1.05 -6.65 11.26
C PHE A 160 -0.03 -5.81 11.97
N LEU A 161 -1.13 -6.46 12.42
CA LEU A 161 -2.31 -5.82 12.99
C LEU A 161 -2.38 -5.92 14.54
N CYS A 162 -1.25 -6.23 15.18
CA CYS A 162 -1.17 -6.36 16.63
C CYS A 162 -1.09 -5.03 17.39
N GLY A 163 -1.25 -3.89 16.69
CA GLY A 163 -1.33 -2.55 17.28
C GLY A 163 -0.04 -1.74 17.25
N ASP A 164 1.07 -2.35 16.82
CA ASP A 164 2.41 -1.74 16.80
C ASP A 164 2.93 -1.40 15.39
N GLN A 165 2.20 -1.77 14.32
CA GLN A 165 2.58 -1.55 12.92
C GLN A 165 1.48 -0.86 12.13
N TYR A 166 0.55 -1.59 11.49
CA TYR A 166 -0.56 -0.98 10.74
C TYR A 166 -1.76 -0.68 11.65
N ASP A 167 -2.61 0.24 11.19
CA ASP A 167 -3.95 0.40 11.76
C ASP A 167 -4.92 -0.61 11.12
N GLY A 168 -4.80 -0.80 9.81
CA GLY A 168 -5.63 -1.70 9.00
C GLY A 168 -4.92 -2.09 7.71
N ILE A 169 -5.62 -2.80 6.85
CA ILE A 169 -5.13 -3.23 5.53
C ILE A 169 -6.17 -3.01 4.43
N MET A 170 -5.72 -3.05 3.17
CA MET A 170 -6.58 -3.33 2.02
C MET A 170 -7.10 -4.76 2.14
N ASN A 171 -8.42 -4.92 2.33
CA ASN A 171 -9.03 -6.20 2.73
C ASN A 171 -9.28 -7.13 1.54
N TYR A 172 -8.22 -7.57 0.88
CA TYR A 172 -8.31 -8.48 -0.27
C TYR A 172 -8.92 -9.85 0.06
N ALA A 173 -8.89 -10.25 1.32
CA ALA A 173 -9.58 -11.48 1.75
C ALA A 173 -11.11 -11.34 1.64
N LEU A 174 -11.65 -10.14 1.96
CA LEU A 174 -13.07 -9.83 1.72
C LEU A 174 -13.39 -9.73 0.23
N THR A 175 -12.51 -9.07 -0.55
CA THR A 175 -12.62 -9.03 -2.02
C THR A 175 -12.75 -10.42 -2.60
N LYS A 176 -11.86 -11.34 -2.18
CA LYS A 176 -11.89 -12.72 -2.64
C LYS A 176 -13.19 -13.43 -2.26
N ALA A 177 -13.69 -13.26 -1.05
CA ALA A 177 -14.96 -13.86 -0.63
C ALA A 177 -16.12 -13.33 -1.47
N CYS A 178 -16.16 -12.04 -1.77
CA CYS A 178 -17.18 -11.44 -2.64
C CYS A 178 -17.09 -11.95 -4.09
N LEU A 179 -15.87 -12.07 -4.63
CA LEU A 179 -15.66 -12.63 -5.97
C LEU A 179 -16.12 -14.08 -6.04
N ASP A 180 -15.70 -14.92 -5.09
CA ASP A 180 -16.04 -16.34 -5.06
C ASP A 180 -17.55 -16.57 -4.97
N TYR A 181 -18.27 -15.71 -4.23
CA TYR A 181 -19.71 -15.84 -4.06
C TYR A 181 -20.52 -15.19 -5.19
N PHE A 182 -20.29 -13.89 -5.45
CA PHE A 182 -21.13 -13.11 -6.36
C PHE A 182 -20.73 -13.23 -7.83
N ALA A 183 -19.42 -13.37 -8.10
CA ALA A 183 -18.94 -13.40 -9.48
C ALA A 183 -18.77 -14.83 -10.02
N TYR A 184 -18.22 -15.72 -9.23
CA TYR A 184 -17.86 -17.08 -9.67
C TYR A 184 -18.85 -18.17 -9.24
N GLY A 185 -19.68 -17.92 -8.21
CA GLY A 185 -20.61 -18.91 -7.68
C GLY A 185 -19.94 -20.15 -7.08
N ASN A 186 -18.71 -19.97 -6.54
CA ASN A 186 -17.92 -21.09 -6.01
C ASN A 186 -18.49 -21.69 -4.72
N PHE A 187 -19.33 -20.95 -3.99
CA PHE A 187 -20.00 -21.44 -2.77
C PHE A 187 -21.38 -20.84 -2.55
N GLY A 188 -22.14 -21.48 -1.66
CA GLY A 188 -23.48 -21.02 -1.30
C GLY A 188 -23.49 -19.94 -0.21
N ALA A 189 -24.67 -19.39 0.06
CA ALA A 189 -24.85 -18.30 1.03
C ALA A 189 -24.36 -18.64 2.43
N LYS A 190 -24.55 -19.89 2.90
CA LYS A 190 -24.07 -20.32 4.20
C LYS A 190 -22.54 -20.25 4.29
N GLU A 191 -21.87 -20.78 3.27
CA GLU A 191 -20.40 -20.80 3.22
C GLU A 191 -19.84 -19.38 3.11
N PHE A 192 -20.49 -18.50 2.35
CA PHE A 192 -20.14 -17.07 2.29
C PHE A 192 -20.26 -16.41 3.67
N ALA A 193 -21.38 -16.64 4.40
CA ALA A 193 -21.54 -16.14 5.75
C ALA A 193 -20.46 -16.68 6.72
N ASP A 194 -20.11 -17.95 6.63
CA ASP A 194 -19.06 -18.57 7.43
C ASP A 194 -17.68 -17.92 7.12
N LYS A 195 -17.39 -17.58 5.84
CA LYS A 195 -16.19 -16.84 5.43
C LYS A 195 -16.14 -15.43 6.00
N LEU A 196 -17.24 -14.68 5.94
CA LEU A 196 -17.31 -13.33 6.53
C LEU A 196 -17.07 -13.36 8.03
N ASN A 197 -17.68 -14.29 8.73
CA ASN A 197 -17.47 -14.49 10.17
C ASN A 197 -16.01 -14.84 10.48
N ALA A 198 -15.39 -15.74 9.72
CA ALA A 198 -13.99 -16.12 9.90
C ALA A 198 -13.03 -14.93 9.70
N LEU A 199 -13.30 -14.06 8.71
CA LEU A 199 -12.52 -12.85 8.47
C LEU A 199 -12.66 -11.86 9.62
N TYR A 200 -13.89 -11.64 10.10
CA TYR A 200 -14.16 -10.74 11.22
C TYR A 200 -13.48 -11.22 12.52
N MET A 201 -13.55 -12.52 12.80
CA MET A 201 -13.01 -13.11 14.04
C MET A 201 -11.48 -13.24 14.04
N ARG A 202 -10.81 -13.00 12.90
CA ARG A 202 -9.35 -13.14 12.77
C ARG A 202 -8.59 -12.04 13.50
N ASN A 203 -9.12 -10.82 13.51
CA ASN A 203 -8.47 -9.63 14.02
C ASN A 203 -9.27 -8.99 15.16
N SER A 204 -8.64 -8.07 15.89
CA SER A 204 -9.32 -7.27 16.90
C SER A 204 -10.38 -6.36 16.29
N ASP A 205 -11.37 -5.94 17.09
CA ASP A 205 -12.38 -4.96 16.65
C ASP A 205 -11.75 -3.65 16.20
N GLN A 206 -10.66 -3.23 16.83
CA GLN A 206 -9.92 -2.01 16.47
C GLN A 206 -9.35 -2.14 15.05
N ALA A 207 -8.69 -3.27 14.73
CA ALA A 207 -8.16 -3.52 13.40
C ALA A 207 -9.28 -3.67 12.36
N ASN A 208 -10.36 -4.40 12.69
CA ASN A 208 -11.51 -4.56 11.79
C ASN A 208 -12.13 -3.21 11.38
N ARG A 209 -12.20 -2.24 12.31
CA ARG A 209 -12.73 -0.89 12.04
C ARG A 209 -11.83 -0.05 11.15
N MET A 210 -10.57 -0.42 11.01
CA MET A 210 -9.57 0.28 10.19
C MET A 210 -9.30 -0.43 8.85
N MET A 211 -10.01 -1.53 8.54
CA MET A 211 -9.90 -2.18 7.26
C MET A 211 -10.40 -1.29 6.13
N MET A 212 -9.71 -1.29 5.00
CA MET A 212 -10.20 -0.75 3.75
C MET A 212 -10.82 -1.88 2.92
N ASN A 213 -12.16 -1.98 2.96
CA ASN A 213 -12.91 -2.99 2.24
C ASN A 213 -13.09 -2.57 0.78
N LEU A 214 -12.72 -3.41 -0.17
CA LEU A 214 -12.76 -3.07 -1.59
C LEU A 214 -13.22 -4.28 -2.42
N LEU A 215 -13.73 -4.02 -3.62
CA LEU A 215 -14.06 -5.07 -4.61
C LEU A 215 -13.01 -5.20 -5.69
N ASP A 216 -12.38 -4.10 -6.05
CA ASP A 216 -11.33 -4.00 -7.07
C ASP A 216 -10.37 -2.83 -6.77
N SER A 217 -9.24 -2.81 -7.47
CA SER A 217 -8.20 -1.79 -7.35
C SER A 217 -7.49 -1.61 -8.71
N HIS A 218 -6.45 -0.78 -8.75
CA HIS A 218 -5.60 -0.63 -9.93
C HIS A 218 -4.74 -1.87 -10.25
N ASP A 219 -4.60 -2.81 -9.29
CA ASP A 219 -3.83 -4.06 -9.45
C ASP A 219 -4.69 -5.26 -9.82
N THR A 220 -6.01 -5.09 -9.86
CA THR A 220 -6.96 -6.17 -10.12
C THR A 220 -7.84 -5.85 -11.33
N HIS A 221 -8.41 -6.90 -11.91
CA HIS A 221 -9.52 -6.70 -12.84
C HIS A 221 -10.72 -6.09 -12.13
N ARG A 222 -11.52 -5.33 -12.87
CA ARG A 222 -12.76 -4.77 -12.36
C ARG A 222 -13.72 -5.88 -11.94
N PHE A 223 -14.31 -5.75 -10.76
CA PHE A 223 -15.30 -6.69 -10.25
C PHE A 223 -16.48 -6.88 -11.23
N TYR A 224 -16.91 -5.80 -11.87
CA TYR A 224 -17.95 -5.84 -12.87
C TYR A 224 -17.59 -6.72 -14.09
N SER A 225 -16.34 -6.66 -14.53
CA SER A 225 -15.84 -7.53 -15.60
C SER A 225 -15.82 -9.01 -15.17
N LEU A 226 -15.31 -9.29 -13.97
CA LEU A 226 -15.21 -10.65 -13.42
C LEU A 226 -16.58 -11.27 -13.13
N SER A 227 -17.60 -10.45 -12.83
CA SER A 227 -18.98 -10.89 -12.64
C SER A 227 -19.79 -11.00 -13.97
N ASN A 228 -19.10 -11.06 -15.11
CA ASN A 228 -19.74 -11.09 -16.43
C ASN A 228 -20.70 -9.92 -16.67
N LYS A 229 -20.34 -8.73 -16.20
CA LYS A 229 -21.16 -7.50 -16.28
C LYS A 229 -22.52 -7.63 -15.60
N ASN A 230 -22.57 -8.39 -14.52
CA ASN A 230 -23.78 -8.54 -13.73
C ASN A 230 -23.89 -7.38 -12.73
N THR A 231 -24.82 -6.47 -12.99
CA THR A 231 -25.08 -5.30 -12.15
C THR A 231 -25.59 -5.68 -10.76
N ASP A 232 -26.41 -6.73 -10.64
CA ASP A 232 -26.93 -7.18 -9.35
C ASP A 232 -25.79 -7.73 -8.47
N ALA A 233 -24.86 -8.49 -9.07
CA ALA A 233 -23.67 -8.97 -8.38
C ALA A 233 -22.80 -7.81 -7.88
N LEU A 234 -22.61 -6.76 -8.69
CA LEU A 234 -21.87 -5.56 -8.31
C LEU A 234 -22.57 -4.83 -7.14
N ILE A 235 -23.88 -4.62 -7.22
CA ILE A 235 -24.66 -3.96 -6.16
C ILE A 235 -24.58 -4.76 -4.86
N CYS A 236 -24.72 -6.07 -4.93
CA CYS A 236 -24.59 -6.94 -3.75
C CYS A 236 -23.18 -6.90 -3.16
N GLY A 237 -22.14 -6.95 -3.99
CA GLY A 237 -20.75 -6.82 -3.54
C GLY A 237 -20.48 -5.47 -2.88
N LEU A 238 -20.90 -4.35 -3.49
CA LEU A 238 -20.82 -3.02 -2.90
C LEU A 238 -21.58 -2.96 -1.57
N SER A 239 -22.77 -3.52 -1.49
CA SER A 239 -23.53 -3.58 -0.24
C SER A 239 -22.73 -4.26 0.88
N VAL A 240 -22.05 -5.36 0.57
CA VAL A 240 -21.21 -6.07 1.55
C VAL A 240 -20.07 -5.20 2.04
N ILE A 241 -19.29 -4.55 1.16
CA ILE A 241 -18.15 -3.73 1.60
C ILE A 241 -18.57 -2.49 2.40
N PHE A 242 -19.77 -1.94 2.13
CA PHE A 242 -20.31 -0.82 2.92
C PHE A 242 -20.89 -1.26 4.28
N MET A 243 -21.37 -2.49 4.40
CA MET A 243 -21.96 -3.00 5.65
C MET A 243 -20.96 -3.75 6.54
N HIS A 244 -19.85 -4.22 5.98
CA HIS A 244 -18.80 -4.87 6.76
C HIS A 244 -18.01 -3.84 7.56
N PRO A 245 -17.57 -4.15 8.81
CA PRO A 245 -16.75 -3.25 9.61
C PRO A 245 -15.50 -2.75 8.85
N GLY A 246 -15.25 -1.45 8.90
CA GLY A 246 -14.16 -0.78 8.19
C GLY A 246 -14.65 0.34 7.29
N ALA A 247 -13.76 0.85 6.44
CA ALA A 247 -14.08 1.85 5.43
C ALA A 247 -14.30 1.17 4.07
N ALA A 248 -15.38 1.52 3.38
CA ALA A 248 -15.59 1.07 2.01
C ALA A 248 -14.67 1.85 1.05
N GLY A 249 -13.78 1.14 0.35
CA GLY A 249 -12.95 1.66 -0.72
C GLY A 249 -13.62 1.42 -2.07
N VAL A 250 -14.03 2.48 -2.75
CA VAL A 250 -14.60 2.41 -4.10
C VAL A 250 -13.54 2.89 -5.07
N TYR A 251 -12.97 1.97 -5.86
CA TYR A 251 -12.02 2.35 -6.89
C TYR A 251 -12.74 3.15 -7.97
N TYR A 252 -12.13 4.25 -8.44
CA TYR A 252 -12.79 5.16 -9.37
C TYR A 252 -13.41 4.39 -10.55
N GLY A 253 -14.66 4.71 -10.88
CA GLY A 253 -15.40 4.08 -11.98
C GLY A 253 -16.13 2.77 -11.60
N THR A 254 -15.90 2.20 -10.42
CA THR A 254 -16.67 1.03 -9.93
C THR A 254 -18.13 1.42 -9.68
N GLU A 255 -18.39 2.66 -9.28
CA GLU A 255 -19.72 3.24 -9.08
C GLU A 255 -20.52 3.44 -10.39
N ILE A 256 -19.84 3.49 -11.55
CA ILE A 256 -20.44 3.61 -12.89
C ILE A 256 -20.18 2.39 -13.76
N PRO A 257 -20.20 1.20 -13.24
CA PRO A 257 -19.79 -0.14 -13.69
C PRO A 257 -18.76 -0.15 -14.85
N LEU A 258 -17.60 0.49 -14.65
CA LEU A 258 -16.52 0.43 -15.64
C LEU A 258 -16.01 -1.01 -15.80
N VAL A 259 -15.64 -1.35 -17.04
CA VAL A 259 -14.99 -2.62 -17.40
C VAL A 259 -13.47 -2.44 -17.50
N GLY A 260 -12.69 -3.53 -17.25
CA GLY A 260 -11.23 -3.53 -17.33
C GLY A 260 -10.63 -4.78 -16.73
#